data_75b45da8b55e971ca27f8d44b53e43a3
#
_entry.id   75b45da8b55e971ca27f8d44b53e43a3
#
_cell.length_a   1.000
_cell.length_b   1.000
_cell.length_c   1.000
_cell.angle_alpha   90.00
_cell.angle_beta   90.00
_cell.angle_gamma   90.00
#
_symmetry.space_group_name_H-M   'P 1'
#
loop_
_entity.id
_entity.type
_entity.pdbx_description
1 polymer ?
#
loop_
_entity_poly.entity_id
_entity_poly.type
_entity_poly.pdbx_seq_one_letter_code
_entity_poly.pdbx_strand_id
1 'polypeptide(L)'
;MVTAIIVAAGKSERMGGGADKAFLSLGSKPVVAWSLLAFEKNADIDSIILVVRKDQVTAAKAVARMFGISKLAKIVAGGARRQDSVQAGLKEVDSDTRIVAVHDGARPCVSQEVISDVIKSAKRGAASVTGCRMRDTVKIVEKGSTVSQTVDRSKYWAVQT
;
A
#
# COMPACT_ATOMS: atom_id res chain seq x y z
N MET A 1 -14.89 2.50 12.80
CA MET A 1 -13.96 1.45 12.38
C MET A 1 -12.90 2.03 11.43
N VAL A 2 -11.69 1.46 11.42
CA VAL A 2 -10.60 1.77 10.46
C VAL A 2 -10.36 0.52 9.62
N THR A 3 -10.51 0.63 8.30
CA THR A 3 -10.30 -0.49 7.38
C THR A 3 -9.05 -0.25 6.53
N ALA A 4 -8.14 -1.21 6.51
CA ALA A 4 -6.98 -1.17 5.63
C ALA A 4 -7.28 -1.86 4.29
N ILE A 5 -6.98 -1.20 3.18
CA ILE A 5 -6.98 -1.80 1.83
C ILE A 5 -5.54 -2.03 1.41
N ILE A 6 -5.13 -3.30 1.35
CA ILE A 6 -3.78 -3.68 0.93
C ILE A 6 -3.83 -4.08 -0.54
N VAL A 7 -3.19 -3.28 -1.41
CA VAL A 7 -3.23 -3.46 -2.86
C VAL A 7 -2.02 -4.25 -3.33
N ALA A 8 -2.26 -5.44 -3.86
CA ALA A 8 -1.26 -6.39 -4.36
C ALA A 8 -1.61 -6.96 -5.76
N ALA A 9 -2.37 -6.21 -6.58
CA ALA A 9 -2.86 -6.65 -7.89
C ALA A 9 -1.98 -6.24 -9.08
N GLY A 10 -0.79 -5.65 -8.83
CA GLY A 10 0.10 -5.15 -9.89
C GLY A 10 0.78 -6.28 -10.69
N LYS A 11 0.93 -6.09 -12.00
CA LYS A 11 1.54 -7.08 -12.92
C LYS A 11 3.06 -7.23 -12.82
N SER A 12 3.73 -6.46 -11.97
CA SER A 12 5.20 -6.52 -11.74
C SER A 12 6.07 -6.39 -13.01
N GLU A 13 5.61 -5.66 -14.03
CA GLU A 13 6.24 -5.55 -15.37
C GLU A 13 7.71 -5.14 -15.32
N ARG A 14 8.10 -4.31 -14.35
CA ARG A 14 9.50 -3.82 -14.17
C ARG A 14 10.48 -4.90 -13.71
N MET A 15 10.00 -6.08 -13.32
CA MET A 15 10.86 -7.20 -12.86
C MET A 15 11.01 -8.32 -13.90
N GLY A 16 10.77 -8.03 -15.19
CA GLY A 16 11.07 -8.98 -16.27
C GLY A 16 10.06 -10.09 -16.48
N GLY A 17 8.82 -9.92 -16.06
CA GLY A 17 7.69 -10.79 -16.42
C GLY A 17 7.71 -12.19 -15.78
N GLY A 18 6.56 -12.64 -15.31
CA GLY A 18 6.32 -14.03 -14.86
C GLY A 18 6.13 -14.22 -13.36
N ALA A 19 6.82 -13.48 -12.49
CA ALA A 19 6.64 -13.60 -11.04
C ALA A 19 5.88 -12.40 -10.46
N ASP A 20 4.80 -12.67 -9.71
CA ASP A 20 4.12 -11.63 -8.95
C ASP A 20 4.96 -11.28 -7.71
N LYS A 21 5.56 -10.08 -7.72
CA LYS A 21 6.47 -9.64 -6.64
C LYS A 21 5.82 -9.67 -5.26
N ALA A 22 4.50 -9.52 -5.16
CA ALA A 22 3.81 -9.58 -3.87
C ALA A 22 3.86 -10.98 -3.25
N PHE A 23 3.98 -12.02 -4.08
CA PHE A 23 4.06 -13.41 -3.65
C PHE A 23 5.47 -14.00 -3.70
N LEU A 24 6.48 -13.23 -4.12
CA LEU A 24 7.88 -13.64 -4.00
C LEU A 24 8.29 -13.74 -2.54
N SER A 25 9.13 -14.72 -2.22
CA SER A 25 9.67 -14.89 -0.87
C SER A 25 10.68 -13.80 -0.53
N LEU A 26 10.50 -13.18 0.63
CA LEU A 26 11.45 -12.29 1.27
C LEU A 26 11.83 -12.91 2.63
N GLY A 27 12.96 -13.60 2.67
CA GLY A 27 13.30 -14.45 3.79
C GLY A 27 12.31 -15.60 3.93
N SER A 28 11.69 -15.74 5.09
CA SER A 28 10.77 -16.86 5.43
C SER A 28 9.31 -16.64 5.00
N LYS A 29 8.96 -15.50 4.38
CA LYS A 29 7.57 -15.15 4.07
C LYS A 29 7.44 -14.48 2.71
N PRO A 30 6.29 -14.61 2.02
CA PRO A 30 5.97 -13.78 0.87
C PRO A 30 5.94 -12.29 1.23
N VAL A 31 6.31 -11.41 0.30
CA VAL A 31 6.32 -9.95 0.52
C VAL A 31 4.99 -9.45 1.06
N VAL A 32 3.87 -9.91 0.49
CA VAL A 32 2.53 -9.50 0.92
C VAL A 32 2.22 -9.93 2.36
N ALA A 33 2.80 -11.04 2.83
CA ALA A 33 2.60 -11.51 4.20
C ALA A 33 3.22 -10.55 5.23
N TRP A 34 4.37 -9.94 4.92
CA TRP A 34 4.96 -8.91 5.76
C TRP A 34 4.05 -7.69 5.90
N SER A 35 3.50 -7.21 4.77
CA SER A 35 2.53 -6.11 4.81
C SER A 35 1.28 -6.49 5.59
N LEU A 36 0.69 -7.65 5.34
CA LEU A 36 -0.48 -8.13 6.09
C LEU A 36 -0.22 -8.20 7.58
N LEU A 37 0.91 -8.77 8.01
CA LEU A 37 1.29 -8.88 9.41
C LEU A 37 1.52 -7.52 10.08
N ALA A 38 2.03 -6.52 9.36
CA ALA A 38 2.17 -5.18 9.89
C ALA A 38 0.81 -4.57 10.25
N PHE A 39 -0.20 -4.73 9.39
CA PHE A 39 -1.55 -4.22 9.63
C PHE A 39 -2.34 -5.10 10.62
N GLU A 40 -2.13 -6.43 10.62
CA GLU A 40 -2.72 -7.34 11.60
C GLU A 40 -2.33 -6.96 13.04
N LYS A 41 -1.05 -6.66 13.27
CA LYS A 41 -0.50 -6.32 14.58
C LYS A 41 -0.85 -4.90 15.04
N ASN A 42 -1.29 -4.03 14.15
CA ASN A 42 -1.57 -2.63 14.50
C ASN A 42 -2.91 -2.49 15.20
N ALA A 43 -2.91 -1.90 16.40
CA ALA A 43 -4.10 -1.74 17.22
C ALA A 43 -5.11 -0.72 16.66
N ASP A 44 -4.66 0.21 15.81
CA ASP A 44 -5.54 1.20 15.17
C ASP A 44 -6.28 0.66 13.94
N ILE A 45 -5.98 -0.57 13.48
CA ILE A 45 -6.64 -1.23 12.35
C ILE A 45 -7.64 -2.26 12.87
N ASP A 46 -8.89 -2.14 12.43
CA ASP A 46 -9.98 -3.05 12.80
C ASP A 46 -10.19 -4.15 11.75
N SER A 47 -10.03 -3.83 10.46
CA SER A 47 -10.33 -4.74 9.36
C SER A 47 -9.33 -4.58 8.21
N ILE A 48 -9.11 -5.64 7.46
CA ILE A 48 -8.22 -5.67 6.28
C ILE A 48 -9.00 -6.20 5.07
N ILE A 49 -8.89 -5.49 3.95
CA ILE A 49 -9.31 -5.95 2.63
C ILE A 49 -8.05 -6.11 1.77
N LEU A 50 -7.82 -7.31 1.28
CA LEU A 50 -6.68 -7.60 0.41
C LEU A 50 -7.13 -7.61 -1.06
N VAL A 51 -6.52 -6.76 -1.89
CA VAL A 51 -6.80 -6.70 -3.32
C VAL A 51 -5.66 -7.32 -4.09
N VAL A 52 -5.95 -8.41 -4.80
CA VAL A 52 -4.97 -9.19 -5.58
C VAL A 52 -5.44 -9.40 -7.02
N ARG A 53 -4.59 -9.91 -7.88
CA ARG A 53 -5.03 -10.37 -9.20
C ARG A 53 -5.99 -11.55 -9.05
N LYS A 54 -6.91 -11.70 -10.01
CA LYS A 54 -7.94 -12.74 -9.99
C LYS A 54 -7.34 -14.16 -9.86
N ASP A 55 -6.22 -14.42 -10.53
CA ASP A 55 -5.50 -15.71 -10.49
C ASP A 55 -4.74 -15.93 -9.17
N GLN A 56 -4.56 -14.92 -8.34
CA GLN A 56 -3.86 -14.99 -7.05
C GLN A 56 -4.79 -15.12 -5.83
N VAL A 57 -6.09 -15.12 -6.00
CA VAL A 57 -7.05 -15.19 -4.87
C VAL A 57 -6.84 -16.43 -4.01
N THR A 58 -6.59 -17.59 -4.62
CA THR A 58 -6.35 -18.84 -3.88
C THR A 58 -5.04 -18.79 -3.10
N ALA A 59 -3.95 -18.28 -3.71
CA ALA A 59 -2.67 -18.10 -3.04
C ALA A 59 -2.79 -17.09 -1.87
N ALA A 60 -3.53 -16.00 -2.07
CA ALA A 60 -3.78 -15.00 -1.02
C ALA A 60 -4.52 -15.60 0.19
N LYS A 61 -5.54 -16.45 -0.04
CA LYS A 61 -6.23 -17.17 1.03
C LYS A 61 -5.29 -18.09 1.80
N ALA A 62 -4.42 -18.82 1.10
CA ALA A 62 -3.44 -19.71 1.71
C ALA A 62 -2.44 -18.92 2.58
N VAL A 63 -1.91 -17.81 2.07
CA VAL A 63 -1.02 -16.89 2.81
C VAL A 63 -1.69 -16.35 4.06
N ALA A 64 -2.91 -15.83 3.95
CA ALA A 64 -3.63 -15.28 5.09
C ALA A 64 -3.85 -16.33 6.20
N ARG A 65 -4.24 -17.54 5.82
CA ARG A 65 -4.42 -18.66 6.77
C ARG A 65 -3.08 -19.07 7.41
N MET A 66 -2.03 -19.24 6.59
CA MET A 66 -0.71 -19.67 7.06
C MET A 66 -0.11 -18.71 8.10
N PHE A 67 -0.33 -17.41 7.93
CA PHE A 67 0.22 -16.38 8.81
C PHE A 67 -0.78 -15.83 9.84
N GLY A 68 -1.97 -16.44 9.98
CA GLY A 68 -2.94 -16.11 11.02
C GLY A 68 -3.48 -14.69 10.93
N ILE A 69 -3.81 -14.22 9.71
CA ILE A 69 -4.35 -12.86 9.50
C ILE A 69 -5.83 -12.86 9.87
N SER A 70 -6.14 -12.56 11.13
CA SER A 70 -7.48 -12.63 11.69
C SER A 70 -8.36 -11.44 11.30
N LYS A 71 -7.76 -10.26 11.07
CA LYS A 71 -8.47 -9.05 10.62
C LYS A 71 -8.82 -9.05 9.13
N LEU A 72 -8.40 -10.07 8.37
CA LEU A 72 -8.72 -10.15 6.94
C LEU A 72 -10.19 -10.47 6.74
N ALA A 73 -10.98 -9.45 6.41
CA ALA A 73 -12.41 -9.58 6.14
C ALA A 73 -12.69 -10.08 4.72
N LYS A 74 -11.99 -9.54 3.70
CA LYS A 74 -12.27 -9.87 2.30
C LYS A 74 -10.99 -9.94 1.46
N ILE A 75 -11.05 -10.78 0.41
CA ILE A 75 -10.06 -10.80 -0.68
C ILE A 75 -10.80 -10.50 -1.98
N VAL A 76 -10.34 -9.49 -2.70
CA VAL A 76 -11.01 -8.91 -3.86
C VAL A 76 -10.11 -8.98 -5.08
N ALA A 77 -10.69 -9.22 -6.25
CA ALA A 77 -9.95 -9.11 -7.50
C ALA A 77 -9.75 -7.63 -7.86
N GLY A 78 -8.50 -7.24 -8.09
CA GLY A 78 -8.14 -5.90 -8.55
C GLY A 78 -8.38 -5.68 -10.04
N GLY A 79 -8.25 -4.43 -10.47
CA GLY A 79 -8.38 -3.99 -11.85
C GLY A 79 -7.03 -3.83 -12.57
N ALA A 80 -7.10 -3.26 -13.77
CA ALA A 80 -5.94 -3.08 -14.64
C ALA A 80 -4.95 -2.04 -14.10
N ARG A 81 -5.44 -0.99 -13.45
CA ARG A 81 -4.63 0.08 -12.86
C ARG A 81 -4.71 0.03 -11.33
N ARG A 82 -3.74 0.67 -10.66
CA ARG A 82 -3.75 0.78 -9.20
C ARG A 82 -5.05 1.40 -8.67
N GLN A 83 -5.51 2.47 -9.30
CA GLN A 83 -6.76 3.15 -8.90
C GLN A 83 -7.99 2.23 -9.03
N ASP A 84 -8.06 1.39 -10.06
CA ASP A 84 -9.17 0.45 -10.25
C ASP A 84 -9.17 -0.62 -9.13
N SER A 85 -7.97 -1.04 -8.71
CA SER A 85 -7.78 -1.97 -7.59
C SER A 85 -8.17 -1.33 -6.24
N VAL A 86 -7.79 -0.08 -5.99
CA VAL A 86 -8.24 0.68 -4.81
C VAL A 86 -9.76 0.81 -4.81
N GLN A 87 -10.36 1.16 -5.95
CA GLN A 87 -11.81 1.29 -6.08
C GLN A 87 -12.54 -0.05 -5.83
N ALA A 88 -11.98 -1.18 -6.30
CA ALA A 88 -12.52 -2.49 -6.00
C ALA A 88 -12.54 -2.77 -4.49
N GLY A 89 -11.45 -2.45 -3.79
CA GLY A 89 -11.38 -2.55 -2.34
C GLY A 89 -12.36 -1.62 -1.62
N LEU A 90 -12.50 -0.36 -2.08
CA LEU A 90 -13.42 0.62 -1.49
C LEU A 90 -14.90 0.19 -1.55
N LYS A 91 -15.31 -0.52 -2.60
CA LYS A 91 -16.68 -1.05 -2.73
C LYS A 91 -17.02 -2.11 -1.68
N GLU A 92 -16.01 -2.72 -1.09
CA GLU A 92 -16.16 -3.80 -0.10
C GLU A 92 -16.00 -3.33 1.35
N VAL A 93 -15.75 -2.03 1.54
CA VAL A 93 -15.60 -1.42 2.87
C VAL A 93 -16.95 -1.36 3.56
N ASP A 94 -17.01 -1.73 4.84
CA ASP A 94 -18.22 -1.69 5.65
C ASP A 94 -18.69 -0.24 5.88
N SER A 95 -20.00 -0.05 5.95
CA SER A 95 -20.64 1.26 6.09
C SER A 95 -20.30 2.00 7.39
N ASP A 96 -19.86 1.30 8.43
CA ASP A 96 -19.42 1.89 9.70
C ASP A 96 -17.93 2.28 9.71
N THR A 97 -17.22 2.03 8.61
CA THR A 97 -15.83 2.47 8.43
C THR A 97 -15.76 3.99 8.30
N ARG A 98 -14.99 4.61 9.18
CA ARG A 98 -14.78 6.07 9.18
C ARG A 98 -13.47 6.48 8.51
N ILE A 99 -12.47 5.60 8.50
CA ILE A 99 -11.16 5.85 7.89
C ILE A 99 -10.78 4.63 7.07
N VAL A 100 -10.30 4.89 5.85
CA VAL A 100 -9.70 3.88 5.00
C VAL A 100 -8.20 4.17 4.86
N ALA A 101 -7.36 3.21 5.23
CA ALA A 101 -5.92 3.25 5.02
C ALA A 101 -5.57 2.44 3.78
N VAL A 102 -4.99 3.07 2.75
CA VAL A 102 -4.56 2.37 1.52
C VAL A 102 -3.06 2.11 1.57
N HIS A 103 -2.67 0.85 1.38
CA HIS A 103 -1.26 0.44 1.42
C HIS A 103 -0.89 -0.44 0.24
N ASP A 104 0.33 -0.27 -0.29
CA ASP A 104 0.87 -1.14 -1.33
C ASP A 104 1.39 -2.44 -0.72
N GLY A 105 0.79 -3.58 -1.06
CA GLY A 105 1.15 -4.90 -0.52
C GLY A 105 2.59 -5.35 -0.81
N ALA A 106 3.28 -4.68 -1.74
CA ALA A 106 4.69 -4.89 -2.05
C ALA A 106 5.63 -3.93 -1.28
N ARG A 107 5.18 -3.29 -0.19
CA ARG A 107 5.99 -2.44 0.70
C ARG A 107 6.06 -3.06 2.11
N PRO A 108 6.93 -4.06 2.31
CA PRO A 108 6.93 -4.88 3.54
C PRO A 108 7.51 -4.17 4.77
N CYS A 109 8.17 -3.01 4.60
CA CYS A 109 8.92 -2.36 5.66
C CYS A 109 8.15 -1.21 6.36
N VAL A 110 6.82 -1.20 6.27
CA VAL A 110 6.01 -0.21 7.00
C VAL A 110 6.06 -0.49 8.50
N SER A 111 6.37 0.54 9.30
CA SER A 111 6.42 0.40 10.76
C SER A 111 5.05 0.65 11.41
N GLN A 112 4.89 0.18 12.65
CA GLN A 112 3.68 0.36 13.44
C GLN A 112 3.39 1.84 13.70
N GLU A 113 4.45 2.61 13.98
CA GLU A 113 4.38 4.05 14.23
C GLU A 113 3.83 4.79 13.00
N VAL A 114 4.34 4.48 11.80
CA VAL A 114 3.89 5.12 10.55
C VAL A 114 2.42 4.83 10.29
N ILE A 115 1.95 3.58 10.50
CA ILE A 115 0.54 3.23 10.35
C ILE A 115 -0.32 4.05 11.32
N SER A 116 0.05 4.06 12.60
CA SER A 116 -0.70 4.77 13.64
C SER A 116 -0.69 6.28 13.43
N ASP A 117 0.43 6.87 13.04
CA ASP A 117 0.56 8.32 12.85
C ASP A 117 -0.25 8.81 11.66
N VAL A 118 -0.29 8.05 10.55
CA VAL A 118 -1.12 8.42 9.40
C VAL A 118 -2.61 8.35 9.72
N ILE A 119 -3.03 7.35 10.51
CA ILE A 119 -4.42 7.22 10.97
C ILE A 119 -4.79 8.38 11.91
N LYS A 120 -3.94 8.67 12.91
CA LYS A 120 -4.14 9.80 13.83
C LYS A 120 -4.22 11.13 13.09
N SER A 121 -3.36 11.32 12.07
CA SER A 121 -3.37 12.52 11.25
C SER A 121 -4.66 12.63 10.43
N ALA A 122 -5.13 11.54 9.82
CA ALA A 122 -6.40 11.50 9.09
C ALA A 122 -7.63 11.76 9.99
N LYS A 123 -7.57 11.36 11.27
CA LYS A 123 -8.64 11.66 12.26
C LYS A 123 -8.77 13.16 12.54
N ARG A 124 -7.69 13.94 12.39
CA ARG A 124 -7.66 15.39 12.64
C ARG A 124 -7.91 16.22 11.39
N GLY A 125 -7.55 15.69 10.23
CA GLY A 125 -7.74 16.30 8.93
C GLY A 125 -8.56 15.39 8.02
N ALA A 126 -8.93 15.86 6.84
CA ALA A 126 -9.74 15.06 5.90
C ALA A 126 -8.96 13.90 5.28
N ALA A 127 -7.65 14.03 5.11
CA ALA A 127 -6.76 13.02 4.53
C ALA A 127 -5.32 13.22 5.01
N SER A 128 -4.53 12.16 4.95
CA SER A 128 -3.09 12.19 5.24
C SER A 128 -2.34 11.20 4.35
N VAL A 129 -1.06 11.49 4.13
CA VAL A 129 -0.16 10.64 3.35
C VAL A 129 1.22 10.66 3.98
N THR A 130 1.95 9.55 3.91
CA THR A 130 3.34 9.49 4.35
C THR A 130 4.27 10.12 3.31
N GLY A 131 5.21 10.93 3.77
CA GLY A 131 6.20 11.56 2.89
C GLY A 131 7.49 11.90 3.62
N CYS A 132 8.56 12.03 2.87
CA CYS A 132 9.87 12.48 3.36
C CYS A 132 10.23 13.82 2.73
N ARG A 133 10.84 14.73 3.52
CA ARG A 133 11.40 15.97 2.96
C ARG A 133 12.50 15.64 1.95
N MET A 134 12.51 16.35 0.84
CA MET A 134 13.57 16.20 -0.16
C MET A 134 14.92 16.58 0.42
N ARG A 135 15.90 15.67 0.31
CA ARG A 135 17.29 15.89 0.72
C ARG A 135 18.16 16.31 -0.45
N ASP A 136 17.89 15.75 -1.61
CA ASP A 136 18.64 16.03 -2.83
C ASP A 136 18.28 17.38 -3.43
N THR A 137 19.18 17.93 -4.27
CA THR A 137 18.90 19.12 -5.06
C THR A 137 18.00 18.74 -6.24
N VAL A 138 16.80 19.31 -6.28
CA VAL A 138 15.83 19.05 -7.35
C VAL A 138 16.00 20.05 -8.48
N LYS A 139 16.11 19.54 -9.71
CA LYS A 139 16.24 20.32 -10.93
C LYS A 139 15.02 20.09 -11.82
N ILE A 140 14.53 21.16 -12.45
CA ILE A 140 13.55 21.05 -13.52
C ILE A 140 14.29 20.92 -14.84
N VAL A 141 13.90 19.92 -15.62
CA VAL A 141 14.41 19.69 -16.99
C VAL A 141 13.20 19.60 -17.91
N GLU A 142 12.97 20.64 -18.71
CA GLU A 142 11.80 20.71 -19.59
C GLU A 142 12.03 20.00 -20.92
N LYS A 143 13.26 20.06 -21.42
CA LYS A 143 13.61 19.45 -22.73
C LYS A 143 15.04 18.93 -22.72
N GLY A 144 15.20 17.69 -23.19
CA GLY A 144 16.52 17.05 -23.27
C GLY A 144 17.12 16.83 -21.88
N SER A 145 18.39 17.26 -21.67
CA SER A 145 19.14 17.15 -20.42
C SER A 145 19.53 18.52 -19.82
N THR A 146 18.98 19.61 -20.39
CA THR A 146 19.33 20.97 -19.94
C THR A 146 18.46 21.37 -18.75
N VAL A 147 19.11 21.78 -17.67
CA VAL A 147 18.45 22.26 -16.45
C VAL A 147 17.89 23.66 -16.74
N SER A 148 16.58 23.83 -16.57
CA SER A 148 15.89 25.13 -16.67
C SER A 148 15.82 25.84 -15.32
N GLN A 149 15.67 25.11 -14.21
CA GLN A 149 15.52 25.70 -12.89
C GLN A 149 16.01 24.77 -11.78
N THR A 150 16.50 25.36 -10.70
CA THR A 150 16.70 24.69 -9.42
C THR A 150 15.55 25.06 -8.48
N VAL A 151 14.83 24.06 -7.97
CA VAL A 151 13.71 24.30 -7.05
C VAL A 151 14.17 24.42 -5.59
N ASP A 152 13.45 25.22 -4.82
CA ASP A 152 13.63 25.29 -3.37
C ASP A 152 13.12 23.98 -2.74
N ARG A 153 14.03 23.06 -2.46
CA ARG A 153 13.71 21.73 -1.92
C ARG A 153 12.96 21.76 -0.58
N SER A 154 13.00 22.86 0.17
CA SER A 154 12.30 22.98 1.45
C SER A 154 10.78 22.85 1.31
N LYS A 155 10.25 23.11 0.10
CA LYS A 155 8.82 23.06 -0.23
C LYS A 155 8.39 21.70 -0.83
N TYR A 156 9.31 20.77 -1.06
CA TYR A 156 9.04 19.52 -1.73
C TYR A 156 9.18 18.32 -0.79
N TRP A 157 8.25 17.41 -0.95
CA TRP A 157 8.23 16.14 -0.22
C TRP A 157 8.16 14.99 -1.21
N ALA A 158 8.97 13.97 -0.96
CA ALA A 158 8.88 12.71 -1.69
C ALA A 158 7.77 11.86 -1.08
N VAL A 159 6.76 11.55 -1.89
CA VAL A 159 5.63 10.67 -1.53
C VAL A 159 5.69 9.43 -2.40
N GLN A 160 5.42 8.26 -1.84
CA GLN A 160 5.59 7.00 -2.55
C GLN A 160 4.29 6.36 -3.05
N THR A 161 3.17 7.00 -2.88
CA THR A 161 1.86 6.52 -3.36
C THR A 161 1.08 7.64 -4.03
#